data_0968b9acd05603603dbc24b8456ebb53
#
_entry.id   0968b9acd05603603dbc24b8456ebb53
#
_cell.length_a   1.000
_cell.length_b   1.000
_cell.length_c   1.000
_cell.angle_alpha   90.00
_cell.angle_beta   90.00
_cell.angle_gamma   90.00
#
_symmetry.space_group_name_H-M   'P 1'
#
loop_
_entity.id
_entity.type
_entity.pdbx_description
1 polymer ?
#
loop_
_entity_poly.entity_id
_entity_poly.type
_entity_poly.pdbx_seq_one_letter_code
_entity_poly.pdbx_strand_id
1 'polypeptide(L)'
;MKGYTLTTKTKKNIRVLKLFLISLIFVLIAVSIAIIGCNYIGNRNFKETFYSVSSLKVNNKVRIIQISDLHNCSYGKDNIKLLDRVKKLKPDLIVYTGDIVDSKAKSNDRVISLCKELADVAPSYYIYGNNEVEMYYDIPLTQESLDKKFGFNDNNRQPDKLLEITDDLTRKLEATGVKVLKNKSDTITIGTTDVDIYGVLTSNPSSFWSYAGESFDEYMYSNENNLKITAIHEPLVFEEYSPDSWGDLMLAGHNHGGTVKIPMIGPLYTHDGGFLPDRGGHYV
;
A
#
# COMPACT_ATOMS: atom_id res chain seq x y z
N MET A 1 -53.29 15.92 -41.45
CA MET A 1 -52.14 16.14 -40.53
C MET A 1 -51.43 17.41 -40.95
N LYS A 2 -51.43 18.46 -40.06
CA LYS A 2 -50.69 19.71 -40.35
C LYS A 2 -49.23 19.47 -40.01
N GLY A 3 -48.37 19.42 -41.05
CA GLY A 3 -46.92 19.36 -40.85
C GLY A 3 -46.39 20.67 -40.32
N TYR A 4 -45.83 20.69 -39.10
CA TYR A 4 -45.15 21.82 -38.53
C TYR A 4 -43.78 21.99 -39.21
N THR A 5 -43.60 22.98 -40.04
CA THR A 5 -42.31 23.39 -40.59
C THR A 5 -41.61 24.29 -39.62
N LEU A 6 -40.44 23.87 -39.14
CA LEU A 6 -39.58 24.69 -38.25
C LEU A 6 -39.14 25.96 -38.96
N THR A 7 -39.19 27.09 -38.27
CA THR A 7 -38.73 28.38 -38.81
C THR A 7 -37.22 28.35 -39.10
N THR A 8 -36.73 29.16 -40.01
CA THR A 8 -35.30 29.28 -40.38
C THR A 8 -34.40 29.57 -39.14
N LYS A 9 -34.88 30.40 -38.21
CA LYS A 9 -34.23 30.72 -36.95
C LYS A 9 -34.08 29.49 -36.05
N THR A 10 -35.14 28.69 -35.95
CA THR A 10 -35.12 27.44 -35.15
C THR A 10 -34.15 26.41 -35.73
N LYS A 11 -34.11 26.24 -37.06
CA LYS A 11 -33.13 25.35 -37.72
C LYS A 11 -31.69 25.78 -37.49
N LYS A 12 -31.40 27.12 -37.51
CA LYS A 12 -30.09 27.66 -37.23
C LYS A 12 -29.68 27.39 -35.78
N ASN A 13 -30.58 27.62 -34.82
CA ASN A 13 -30.29 27.38 -33.39
C ASN A 13 -30.02 25.86 -33.12
N ILE A 14 -30.80 24.96 -33.74
CA ILE A 14 -30.54 23.51 -33.61
C ILE A 14 -29.17 23.15 -34.19
N ARG A 15 -28.78 23.73 -35.32
CA ARG A 15 -27.45 23.48 -35.91
C ARG A 15 -26.31 23.94 -35.00
N VAL A 16 -26.42 25.13 -34.41
CA VAL A 16 -25.45 25.66 -33.45
C VAL A 16 -25.37 24.78 -32.23
N LEU A 17 -26.51 24.37 -31.66
CA LEU A 17 -26.55 23.48 -30.51
C LEU A 17 -25.89 22.10 -30.83
N LYS A 18 -26.16 21.54 -32.01
CA LYS A 18 -25.50 20.30 -32.43
C LYS A 18 -23.98 20.44 -32.53
N LEU A 19 -23.51 21.53 -33.14
CA LEU A 19 -22.06 21.79 -33.23
C LEU A 19 -21.43 21.98 -31.87
N PHE A 20 -22.11 22.66 -30.95
CA PHE A 20 -21.66 22.81 -29.57
C PHE A 20 -21.58 21.47 -28.85
N LEU A 21 -22.60 20.62 -28.95
CA LEU A 21 -22.61 19.29 -28.34
C LEU A 21 -21.50 18.39 -28.93
N ILE A 22 -21.29 18.45 -30.25
CA ILE A 22 -20.21 17.70 -30.89
C ILE A 22 -18.84 18.19 -30.35
N SER A 23 -18.64 19.50 -30.29
CA SER A 23 -17.41 20.10 -29.73
C SER A 23 -17.19 19.67 -28.29
N LEU A 24 -18.24 19.69 -27.47
CA LEU A 24 -18.15 19.25 -26.06
C LEU A 24 -17.75 17.77 -25.96
N ILE A 25 -18.34 16.89 -26.81
CA ILE A 25 -17.97 15.47 -26.85
C ILE A 25 -16.51 15.31 -27.20
N PHE A 26 -15.99 16.04 -28.20
CA PHE A 26 -14.56 15.98 -28.56
C PHE A 26 -13.65 16.42 -27.42
N VAL A 27 -14.01 17.46 -26.69
CA VAL A 27 -13.26 17.92 -25.52
C VAL A 27 -13.26 16.85 -24.43
N LEU A 28 -14.40 16.27 -24.13
CA LEU A 28 -14.49 15.17 -23.13
C LEU A 28 -13.66 13.96 -23.51
N ILE A 29 -13.68 13.55 -24.78
CA ILE A 29 -12.83 12.47 -25.29
C ILE A 29 -11.34 12.80 -25.14
N ALA A 30 -10.93 14.02 -25.52
CA ALA A 30 -9.54 14.46 -25.41
C ALA A 30 -9.06 14.47 -23.94
N VAL A 31 -9.89 14.98 -23.04
CA VAL A 31 -9.61 14.96 -21.59
C VAL A 31 -9.49 13.53 -21.08
N SER A 32 -10.41 12.64 -21.47
CA SER A 32 -10.35 11.24 -21.07
C SER A 32 -9.08 10.55 -21.57
N ILE A 33 -8.68 10.77 -22.81
CA ILE A 33 -7.43 10.24 -23.37
C ILE A 33 -6.22 10.78 -22.61
N ALA A 34 -6.22 12.08 -22.27
CA ALA A 34 -5.13 12.69 -21.50
C ALA A 34 -5.03 12.06 -20.10
N ILE A 35 -6.15 11.86 -19.40
CA ILE A 35 -6.20 11.23 -18.07
C ILE A 35 -5.67 9.79 -18.16
N ILE A 36 -6.15 9.01 -19.11
CA ILE A 36 -5.70 7.62 -19.32
C ILE A 36 -4.21 7.59 -19.63
N GLY A 37 -3.73 8.46 -20.52
CA GLY A 37 -2.31 8.56 -20.86
C GLY A 37 -1.43 8.93 -19.67
N CYS A 38 -1.83 9.92 -18.89
CA CYS A 38 -1.11 10.32 -17.68
C CYS A 38 -1.05 9.19 -16.64
N ASN A 39 -2.16 8.48 -16.42
CA ASN A 39 -2.18 7.33 -15.51
C ASN A 39 -1.30 6.18 -16.03
N TYR A 40 -1.37 5.89 -17.33
CA TYR A 40 -0.52 4.85 -17.94
C TYR A 40 0.98 5.15 -17.81
N ILE A 41 1.39 6.40 -18.01
CA ILE A 41 2.79 6.83 -17.84
C ILE A 41 3.16 6.84 -16.35
N GLY A 42 2.27 7.32 -15.48
CA GLY A 42 2.48 7.35 -14.02
C GLY A 42 2.71 5.97 -13.42
N ASN A 43 1.94 4.99 -13.87
CA ASN A 43 2.06 3.61 -13.37
C ASN A 43 3.32 2.86 -13.88
N ARG A 44 4.08 3.43 -14.81
CA ARG A 44 5.36 2.87 -15.30
C ARG A 44 6.59 3.46 -14.63
N ASN A 45 6.41 4.44 -13.76
CA ASN A 45 7.48 5.06 -12.99
C ASN A 45 7.08 5.05 -11.52
N PHE A 46 7.96 4.57 -10.65
CA PHE A 46 7.76 4.73 -9.22
C PHE A 46 7.98 6.19 -8.80
N LYS A 47 7.24 6.62 -7.80
CA LYS A 47 7.39 7.95 -7.20
C LYS A 47 8.23 7.82 -5.93
N GLU A 48 9.18 8.70 -5.76
CA GLU A 48 9.96 8.82 -4.54
C GLU A 48 9.44 9.99 -3.71
N THR A 49 9.32 9.75 -2.42
CA THR A 49 9.01 10.81 -1.45
C THR A 49 10.03 10.71 -0.32
N PHE A 50 10.54 11.84 0.12
CA PHE A 50 11.55 11.91 1.17
C PHE A 50 10.96 12.62 2.38
N TYR A 51 11.08 11.98 3.53
CA TYR A 51 10.75 12.55 4.82
C TYR A 51 11.99 12.60 5.71
N SER A 52 12.03 13.53 6.64
CA SER A 52 13.06 13.60 7.66
C SER A 52 12.37 13.85 8.99
N VAL A 53 12.53 12.90 9.90
CA VAL A 53 11.98 12.97 11.25
C VAL A 53 13.11 12.90 12.26
N SER A 54 12.90 13.44 13.45
CA SER A 54 13.87 13.43 14.56
C SER A 54 13.25 12.70 15.73
N SER A 55 14.06 11.88 16.40
CA SER A 55 13.68 11.23 17.65
C SER A 55 14.87 11.28 18.62
N LEU A 56 14.60 11.42 19.91
CA LEU A 56 15.64 11.35 20.96
C LEU A 56 16.24 9.94 21.10
N LYS A 57 15.56 8.93 20.56
CA LYS A 57 16.02 7.53 20.56
C LYS A 57 17.00 7.21 19.44
N VAL A 58 17.20 8.14 18.50
CA VAL A 58 18.10 7.93 17.34
C VAL A 58 19.45 8.58 17.61
N ASN A 59 20.48 7.76 17.80
CA ASN A 59 21.83 8.20 18.12
C ASN A 59 22.70 8.51 16.89
N ASN A 60 22.28 8.02 15.72
CA ASN A 60 22.95 8.22 14.42
C ASN A 60 21.89 8.35 13.33
N LYS A 61 22.29 8.90 12.17
CA LYS A 61 21.37 8.96 11.04
C LYS A 61 21.01 7.56 10.56
N VAL A 62 19.73 7.23 10.59
CA VAL A 62 19.16 5.99 10.08
C VAL A 62 18.37 6.29 8.80
N ARG A 63 18.67 5.60 7.72
CA ARG A 63 17.96 5.71 6.44
C ARG A 63 17.12 4.49 6.20
N ILE A 64 15.82 4.67 6.26
CA ILE A 64 14.83 3.63 6.00
C ILE A 64 14.25 3.85 4.59
N ILE A 65 14.18 2.78 3.80
CA ILE A 65 13.42 2.77 2.56
C ILE A 65 12.17 1.93 2.78
N GLN A 66 11.02 2.56 2.59
CA GLN A 66 9.75 1.87 2.51
C GLN A 66 9.43 1.56 1.03
N ILE A 67 9.04 0.32 0.75
CA ILE A 67 8.52 -0.13 -0.54
C ILE A 67 7.12 -0.69 -0.29
N SER A 68 6.12 -0.17 -1.01
CA SER A 68 4.72 -0.57 -0.84
C SER A 68 4.01 -0.65 -2.18
N ASP A 69 2.97 -1.47 -2.25
CA ASP A 69 1.99 -1.48 -3.35
C ASP A 69 2.63 -1.66 -4.73
N LEU A 70 3.59 -2.57 -4.83
CA LEU A 70 4.28 -2.86 -6.07
C LEU A 70 3.39 -3.65 -7.04
N HIS A 71 2.48 -4.49 -6.51
CA HIS A 71 1.54 -5.31 -7.29
C HIS A 71 2.20 -6.00 -8.49
N ASN A 72 3.32 -6.64 -8.25
CA ASN A 72 4.09 -7.35 -9.28
C ASN A 72 4.48 -6.48 -10.50
N CYS A 73 4.37 -5.14 -10.39
CA CYS A 73 4.82 -4.21 -11.43
C CYS A 73 6.34 -4.33 -11.66
N SER A 74 6.76 -3.95 -12.86
CA SER A 74 8.17 -3.96 -13.22
C SER A 74 8.64 -2.57 -13.64
N TYR A 75 9.68 -2.09 -12.96
CA TYR A 75 10.32 -0.82 -13.24
C TYR A 75 11.65 -1.04 -14.01
N GLY A 76 11.51 -1.19 -15.31
CA GLY A 76 12.58 -1.66 -16.21
C GLY A 76 12.62 -3.19 -16.26
N LYS A 77 13.57 -3.75 -17.03
CA LYS A 77 13.77 -5.20 -17.07
C LYS A 77 14.19 -5.69 -15.68
N ASP A 78 13.49 -6.67 -15.15
CA ASP A 78 13.77 -7.29 -13.85
C ASP A 78 13.90 -6.28 -12.68
N ASN A 79 13.13 -5.21 -12.72
CA ASN A 79 13.12 -4.12 -11.74
C ASN A 79 14.46 -3.37 -11.57
N ILE A 80 15.36 -3.43 -12.56
CA ILE A 80 16.70 -2.84 -12.46
C ILE A 80 16.67 -1.34 -12.08
N LYS A 81 15.68 -0.57 -12.55
CA LYS A 81 15.56 0.84 -12.21
C LYS A 81 15.30 1.07 -10.71
N LEU A 82 14.43 0.25 -10.11
CA LEU A 82 14.15 0.33 -8.69
C LEU A 82 15.35 -0.13 -7.87
N LEU A 83 15.95 -1.25 -8.22
CA LEU A 83 17.13 -1.79 -7.58
C LEU A 83 18.30 -0.81 -7.59
N ASP A 84 18.65 -0.25 -8.75
CA ASP A 84 19.72 0.73 -8.89
C ASP A 84 19.46 1.99 -8.06
N ARG A 85 18.19 2.38 -7.99
CA ARG A 85 17.83 3.54 -7.19
C ARG A 85 17.98 3.27 -5.69
N VAL A 86 17.52 2.15 -5.21
CA VAL A 86 17.68 1.74 -3.81
C VAL A 86 19.18 1.64 -3.45
N LYS A 87 19.98 1.00 -4.29
CA LYS A 87 21.46 0.93 -4.10
C LYS A 87 22.10 2.32 -3.99
N LYS A 88 21.69 3.27 -4.85
CA LYS A 88 22.19 4.66 -4.80
C LYS A 88 21.81 5.40 -3.54
N LEU A 89 20.65 5.08 -2.97
CA LEU A 89 20.17 5.70 -1.73
C LEU A 89 20.92 5.18 -0.49
N LYS A 90 21.56 4.00 -0.57
CA LYS A 90 22.32 3.38 0.53
C LYS A 90 21.47 3.31 1.81
N PRO A 91 20.38 2.54 1.83
CA PRO A 91 19.57 2.37 3.02
C PRO A 91 20.31 1.60 4.10
N ASP A 92 19.94 1.87 5.35
CA ASP A 92 20.33 1.07 6.52
C ASP A 92 19.28 0.01 6.83
N LEU A 93 18.05 0.20 6.33
CA LEU A 93 16.91 -0.68 6.52
C LEU A 93 15.94 -0.57 5.34
N ILE A 94 15.37 -1.72 4.92
CA ILE A 94 14.30 -1.77 3.92
C ILE A 94 13.06 -2.40 4.58
N VAL A 95 11.90 -1.76 4.42
CA VAL A 95 10.62 -2.24 4.93
C VAL A 95 9.61 -2.33 3.80
N TYR A 96 9.14 -3.54 3.54
CA TYR A 96 8.03 -3.77 2.62
C TYR A 96 6.72 -3.72 3.41
N THR A 97 5.85 -2.80 3.06
CA THR A 97 4.57 -2.60 3.77
C THR A 97 3.36 -3.16 3.01
N GLY A 98 3.54 -4.34 2.42
CA GLY A 98 2.47 -5.12 1.79
C GLY A 98 2.15 -4.75 0.35
N ASP A 99 1.33 -5.61 -0.27
CA ASP A 99 0.88 -5.55 -1.65
C ASP A 99 2.05 -5.44 -2.65
N ILE A 100 3.15 -6.12 -2.34
CA ILE A 100 4.29 -6.23 -3.24
C ILE A 100 4.01 -7.27 -4.33
N VAL A 101 3.36 -8.36 -3.97
CA VAL A 101 2.82 -9.36 -4.89
C VAL A 101 1.43 -8.95 -5.41
N ASP A 102 0.96 -9.65 -6.43
CA ASP A 102 -0.42 -9.51 -6.93
C ASP A 102 -1.10 -10.89 -6.80
N SER A 103 -2.21 -10.92 -6.07
CA SER A 103 -3.00 -12.14 -5.83
C SER A 103 -3.47 -12.82 -7.10
N LYS A 104 -3.63 -12.08 -8.19
CA LYS A 104 -4.09 -12.56 -9.51
C LYS A 104 -2.96 -12.87 -10.48
N ALA A 105 -1.70 -12.64 -10.11
CA ALA A 105 -0.57 -12.89 -10.98
C ALA A 105 -0.34 -14.39 -11.14
N LYS A 106 0.06 -14.80 -12.36
CA LYS A 106 0.42 -16.20 -12.65
C LYS A 106 1.70 -16.63 -11.93
N SER A 107 2.60 -15.71 -11.64
CA SER A 107 3.84 -15.93 -10.90
C SER A 107 4.29 -14.63 -10.23
N ASN A 108 4.84 -14.76 -9.04
CA ASN A 108 5.45 -13.70 -8.26
C ASN A 108 7.00 -13.81 -8.23
N ASP A 109 7.59 -14.67 -9.03
CA ASP A 109 9.04 -14.96 -9.01
C ASP A 109 9.89 -13.71 -9.22
N ARG A 110 9.42 -12.77 -10.07
CA ARG A 110 10.12 -11.49 -10.31
C ARG A 110 10.23 -10.65 -9.05
N VAL A 111 9.18 -10.58 -8.27
CA VAL A 111 9.16 -9.83 -7.01
C VAL A 111 10.03 -10.53 -5.97
N ILE A 112 9.95 -11.85 -5.89
CA ILE A 112 10.80 -12.63 -4.98
C ILE A 112 12.28 -12.44 -5.34
N SER A 113 12.62 -12.43 -6.64
CA SER A 113 13.98 -12.11 -7.10
C SER A 113 14.41 -10.71 -6.70
N LEU A 114 13.53 -9.71 -6.84
CA LEU A 114 13.82 -8.34 -6.39
C LEU A 114 14.06 -8.28 -4.88
N CYS A 115 13.25 -8.97 -4.08
CA CYS A 115 13.44 -9.05 -2.64
C CYS A 115 14.81 -9.62 -2.27
N LYS A 116 15.27 -10.66 -2.98
CA LYS A 116 16.61 -11.22 -2.81
C LYS A 116 17.70 -10.19 -3.08
N GLU A 117 17.64 -9.51 -4.24
CA GLU A 117 18.64 -8.52 -4.61
C GLU A 117 18.66 -7.31 -3.66
N LEU A 118 17.52 -6.96 -3.09
CA LEU A 118 17.40 -5.87 -2.11
C LEU A 118 17.86 -6.30 -0.71
N ALA A 119 17.64 -7.55 -0.32
CA ALA A 119 18.18 -8.11 0.93
C ALA A 119 19.71 -8.12 0.97
N ASP A 120 20.36 -8.23 -0.21
CA ASP A 120 21.82 -8.07 -0.35
C ASP A 120 22.29 -6.60 -0.18
N VAL A 121 21.37 -5.63 -0.26
CA VAL A 121 21.68 -4.20 -0.09
C VAL A 121 21.59 -3.76 1.36
N ALA A 122 20.54 -4.16 2.07
CA ALA A 122 20.33 -3.84 3.48
C ALA A 122 19.39 -4.85 4.15
N PRO A 123 19.44 -4.99 5.49
CA PRO A 123 18.45 -5.75 6.25
C PRO A 123 17.04 -5.38 5.82
N SER A 124 16.20 -6.40 5.58
CA SER A 124 14.90 -6.20 4.95
C SER A 124 13.81 -6.92 5.73
N TYR A 125 12.71 -6.20 6.00
CA TYR A 125 11.52 -6.73 6.67
C TYR A 125 10.32 -6.64 5.75
N TYR A 126 9.46 -7.66 5.81
CA TYR A 126 8.29 -7.77 4.96
C TYR A 126 7.03 -7.94 5.80
N ILE A 127 6.06 -7.06 5.58
CA ILE A 127 4.74 -7.10 6.18
C ILE A 127 3.73 -7.39 5.07
N TYR A 128 2.76 -8.23 5.35
CA TYR A 128 1.74 -8.61 4.39
C TYR A 128 0.67 -7.53 4.22
N GLY A 129 0.27 -7.31 2.95
CA GLY A 129 -0.95 -6.60 2.60
C GLY A 129 -2.09 -7.56 2.24
N ASN A 130 -3.19 -7.01 1.79
CA ASN A 130 -4.35 -7.80 1.44
C ASN A 130 -4.08 -8.74 0.23
N ASN A 131 -3.24 -8.37 -0.73
CA ASN A 131 -2.91 -9.23 -1.86
C ASN A 131 -2.12 -10.47 -1.45
N GLU A 132 -1.16 -10.35 -0.52
CA GLU A 132 -0.45 -11.49 0.04
C GLU A 132 -1.41 -12.45 0.74
N VAL A 133 -2.40 -11.93 1.44
CA VAL A 133 -3.39 -12.75 2.15
C VAL A 133 -4.40 -13.35 1.17
N GLU A 134 -4.94 -12.58 0.21
CA GLU A 134 -5.87 -13.05 -0.81
C GLU A 134 -5.34 -14.21 -1.65
N MET A 135 -4.04 -14.24 -1.95
CA MET A 135 -3.40 -15.35 -2.67
C MET A 135 -3.70 -16.73 -2.07
N TYR A 136 -3.91 -16.79 -0.78
CA TYR A 136 -4.15 -18.06 -0.07
C TYR A 136 -5.63 -18.40 0.05
N TYR A 137 -6.48 -17.39 0.05
CA TYR A 137 -7.90 -17.60 0.31
C TYR A 137 -8.72 -17.86 -0.95
N ASP A 138 -8.22 -17.40 -2.12
CA ASP A 138 -9.00 -17.40 -3.39
C ASP A 138 -10.40 -16.78 -3.20
N ILE A 139 -10.49 -15.80 -2.28
CA ILE A 139 -11.69 -15.04 -1.97
C ILE A 139 -11.32 -13.61 -1.58
N PRO A 140 -12.18 -12.62 -1.86
CA PRO A 140 -11.99 -11.27 -1.35
C PRO A 140 -11.95 -11.27 0.19
N LEU A 141 -11.04 -10.50 0.79
CA LEU A 141 -10.92 -10.36 2.25
C LEU A 141 -12.00 -9.43 2.83
N THR A 142 -13.25 -9.67 2.48
CA THR A 142 -14.37 -9.02 3.18
C THR A 142 -14.73 -9.83 4.42
N GLN A 143 -15.22 -9.17 5.46
CA GLN A 143 -15.69 -9.84 6.68
C GLN A 143 -16.69 -10.96 6.34
N GLU A 144 -17.64 -10.69 5.43
CA GLU A 144 -18.64 -11.67 4.99
C GLU A 144 -18.01 -12.89 4.32
N SER A 145 -16.97 -12.70 3.50
CA SER A 145 -16.28 -13.79 2.80
C SER A 145 -15.50 -14.67 3.76
N LEU A 146 -14.84 -14.06 4.75
CA LEU A 146 -14.10 -14.76 5.80
C LEU A 146 -15.03 -15.55 6.72
N ASP A 147 -16.12 -14.94 7.16
CA ASP A 147 -17.14 -15.58 8.00
C ASP A 147 -17.76 -16.78 7.28
N LYS A 148 -18.10 -16.63 6.01
CA LYS A 148 -18.69 -17.70 5.18
C LYS A 148 -17.74 -18.86 4.93
N LYS A 149 -16.45 -18.60 4.67
CA LYS A 149 -15.47 -19.64 4.34
C LYS A 149 -14.94 -20.36 5.57
N PHE A 150 -14.75 -19.64 6.66
CA PHE A 150 -14.10 -20.18 7.87
C PHE A 150 -15.06 -20.38 9.04
N GLY A 151 -16.33 -20.00 8.86
CA GLY A 151 -17.33 -20.08 9.94
C GLY A 151 -16.99 -19.16 11.11
N PHE A 152 -16.28 -18.06 10.83
CA PHE A 152 -15.99 -17.08 11.86
C PHE A 152 -17.29 -16.41 12.29
N ASN A 153 -17.49 -16.34 13.58
CA ASN A 153 -18.46 -15.50 14.23
C ASN A 153 -17.78 -14.80 15.40
N ASP A 154 -18.41 -13.82 15.98
CA ASP A 154 -17.81 -12.99 17.04
C ASP A 154 -17.29 -13.80 18.26
N ASN A 155 -17.69 -15.07 18.37
CA ASN A 155 -17.35 -15.93 19.51
C ASN A 155 -16.25 -16.99 19.21
N ASN A 156 -15.85 -17.21 17.94
CA ASN A 156 -14.91 -18.27 17.58
C ASN A 156 -13.82 -17.87 16.58
N ARG A 157 -13.47 -16.60 16.51
CA ARG A 157 -12.34 -16.12 15.70
C ARG A 157 -11.07 -16.83 16.17
N GLN A 158 -10.43 -17.59 15.25
CA GLN A 158 -9.16 -18.26 15.51
C GLN A 158 -8.05 -17.54 14.72
N PRO A 159 -7.29 -16.65 15.37
CA PRO A 159 -6.17 -15.93 14.77
C PRO A 159 -5.12 -16.84 14.15
N ASP A 160 -4.88 -17.98 14.81
CA ASP A 160 -3.80 -18.91 14.46
C ASP A 160 -3.92 -19.48 13.05
N LYS A 161 -5.14 -19.69 12.55
CA LYS A 161 -5.37 -20.19 11.19
C LYS A 161 -4.91 -19.23 10.10
N LEU A 162 -5.01 -17.92 10.32
CA LEU A 162 -4.51 -16.92 9.38
C LEU A 162 -2.98 -16.99 9.29
N LEU A 163 -2.31 -17.24 10.41
CA LEU A 163 -0.86 -17.36 10.51
C LEU A 163 -0.34 -18.63 9.80
N GLU A 164 -1.05 -19.74 9.89
CA GLU A 164 -0.65 -21.01 9.28
C GLU A 164 -0.72 -21.00 7.74
N ILE A 165 -1.67 -20.28 7.15
CA ILE A 165 -1.98 -20.34 5.72
C ILE A 165 -0.93 -19.66 4.84
N THR A 166 -0.14 -18.76 5.38
CA THR A 166 0.81 -17.94 4.61
C THR A 166 2.21 -18.57 4.47
N ASP A 167 2.38 -19.84 4.80
CA ASP A 167 3.71 -20.45 4.96
C ASP A 167 4.51 -20.62 3.67
N ASP A 168 3.89 -20.84 2.52
CA ASP A 168 4.65 -21.05 1.27
C ASP A 168 5.31 -19.75 0.79
N LEU A 169 4.57 -18.63 0.77
CA LEU A 169 5.14 -17.33 0.42
C LEU A 169 6.16 -16.87 1.46
N THR A 170 5.85 -17.05 2.76
CA THR A 170 6.79 -16.76 3.85
C THR A 170 8.12 -17.50 3.62
N ARG A 171 8.08 -18.82 3.38
CA ARG A 171 9.29 -19.60 3.12
C ARG A 171 10.07 -19.10 1.90
N LYS A 172 9.37 -18.75 0.82
CA LYS A 172 10.00 -18.20 -0.38
C LYS A 172 10.65 -16.84 -0.12
N LEU A 173 10.01 -15.96 0.62
CA LEU A 173 10.54 -14.64 0.98
C LEU A 173 11.72 -14.79 1.96
N GLU A 174 11.59 -15.59 3.01
CA GLU A 174 12.65 -15.81 3.98
C GLU A 174 13.88 -16.49 3.35
N ALA A 175 13.68 -17.35 2.36
CA ALA A 175 14.78 -17.92 1.58
C ALA A 175 15.58 -16.86 0.78
N THR A 176 15.06 -15.66 0.61
CA THR A 176 15.77 -14.51 0.01
C THR A 176 16.60 -13.71 0.99
N GLY A 177 16.52 -14.00 2.29
CA GLY A 177 17.17 -13.22 3.36
C GLY A 177 16.29 -12.11 3.95
N VAL A 178 15.06 -11.97 3.48
CA VAL A 178 14.07 -11.04 4.05
C VAL A 178 13.42 -11.67 5.28
N LYS A 179 13.22 -10.90 6.35
CA LYS A 179 12.46 -11.34 7.52
C LYS A 179 10.99 -10.98 7.37
N VAL A 180 10.10 -11.98 7.43
CA VAL A 180 8.65 -11.76 7.36
C VAL A 180 8.09 -11.62 8.77
N LEU A 181 7.40 -10.50 9.01
CA LEU A 181 6.77 -10.21 10.31
C LEU A 181 5.24 -10.36 10.18
N LYS A 182 4.69 -11.27 10.98
CA LYS A 182 3.24 -11.56 11.06
C LYS A 182 2.83 -11.51 12.53
N ASN A 183 2.35 -10.35 12.99
CA ASN A 183 2.02 -10.04 14.38
C ASN A 183 3.17 -10.40 15.34
N LYS A 184 4.36 -10.02 14.95
CA LYS A 184 5.58 -10.21 15.76
C LYS A 184 6.57 -9.08 15.55
N SER A 185 7.44 -8.91 16.52
CA SER A 185 8.54 -7.96 16.48
C SER A 185 9.88 -8.63 16.18
N ASP A 186 10.84 -7.83 15.75
CA ASP A 186 12.26 -8.16 15.72
C ASP A 186 13.06 -6.92 16.10
N THR A 187 14.26 -7.12 16.62
CA THR A 187 15.18 -6.03 17.01
C THR A 187 16.41 -6.06 16.11
N ILE A 188 16.81 -4.89 15.63
CA ILE A 188 18.04 -4.72 14.84
C ILE A 188 18.82 -3.50 15.32
N THR A 189 20.14 -3.62 15.40
CA THR A 189 21.03 -2.50 15.69
C THR A 189 21.55 -1.87 14.41
N ILE A 190 21.32 -0.57 14.22
CA ILE A 190 21.77 0.23 13.08
C ILE A 190 22.75 1.29 13.58
N GLY A 191 24.03 1.04 13.36
CA GLY A 191 25.08 1.87 13.97
C GLY A 191 25.05 1.78 15.49
N THR A 192 24.61 2.84 16.16
CA THR A 192 24.44 2.91 17.63
C THR A 192 22.96 3.05 18.04
N THR A 193 22.04 2.85 17.11
CA THR A 193 20.59 2.92 17.35
C THR A 193 19.99 1.53 17.30
N ASP A 194 19.34 1.11 18.37
CA ASP A 194 18.55 -0.11 18.41
C ASP A 194 17.14 0.21 17.93
N VAL A 195 16.65 -0.60 17.01
CA VAL A 195 15.35 -0.45 16.35
C VAL A 195 14.56 -1.71 16.60
N ASP A 196 13.41 -1.57 17.24
CA ASP A 196 12.39 -2.59 17.32
C ASP A 196 11.39 -2.36 16.20
N ILE A 197 11.14 -3.36 15.38
CA ILE A 197 10.16 -3.31 14.31
C ILE A 197 9.08 -4.35 14.54
N TYR A 198 7.82 -3.94 14.50
CA TYR A 198 6.65 -4.82 14.60
C TYR A 198 5.89 -4.82 13.27
N GLY A 199 5.59 -6.01 12.74
CA GLY A 199 4.78 -6.18 11.55
C GLY A 199 3.36 -6.61 11.90
N VAL A 200 2.39 -5.79 11.53
CA VAL A 200 0.97 -6.09 11.73
C VAL A 200 0.42 -6.88 10.55
N LEU A 201 -0.15 -8.05 10.84
CA LEU A 201 -0.89 -8.87 9.88
C LEU A 201 -2.39 -8.68 10.11
N THR A 202 -2.98 -7.69 9.46
CA THR A 202 -4.44 -7.52 9.44
C THR A 202 -4.84 -6.62 8.29
N SER A 203 -6.00 -6.90 7.73
CA SER A 203 -6.70 -6.05 6.78
C SER A 203 -7.93 -5.36 7.42
N ASN A 204 -8.13 -5.52 8.72
CA ASN A 204 -9.30 -4.97 9.40
C ASN A 204 -8.93 -4.41 10.78
N PRO A 205 -9.06 -3.07 10.98
CA PRO A 205 -8.77 -2.40 12.24
C PRO A 205 -9.47 -3.01 13.45
N SER A 206 -10.76 -3.34 13.32
CA SER A 206 -11.55 -3.90 14.42
C SER A 206 -11.08 -5.28 14.88
N SER A 207 -10.31 -6.00 14.05
CA SER A 207 -9.74 -7.29 14.40
C SER A 207 -8.30 -7.22 14.91
N PHE A 208 -7.62 -6.07 14.79
CA PHE A 208 -6.23 -5.92 15.19
C PHE A 208 -5.97 -6.42 16.63
N TRP A 209 -6.71 -5.90 17.60
CA TRP A 209 -6.49 -6.25 19.00
C TRP A 209 -6.80 -7.71 19.34
N SER A 210 -7.72 -8.35 18.61
CA SER A 210 -7.98 -9.78 18.79
C SER A 210 -6.87 -10.66 18.22
N TYR A 211 -6.06 -10.15 17.26
CA TYR A 211 -5.03 -10.94 16.59
C TYR A 211 -3.61 -10.64 17.06
N ALA A 212 -3.35 -9.43 17.51
CA ALA A 212 -2.01 -8.95 17.81
C ALA A 212 -1.82 -8.52 19.27
N GLY A 213 -2.90 -8.41 20.07
CA GLY A 213 -2.92 -7.73 21.35
C GLY A 213 -1.72 -8.05 22.25
N GLU A 214 -1.56 -9.30 22.67
CA GLU A 214 -0.50 -9.67 23.61
C GLU A 214 0.91 -9.44 23.04
N SER A 215 1.17 -9.87 21.81
CA SER A 215 2.49 -9.70 21.16
C SER A 215 2.78 -8.23 20.82
N PHE A 216 1.75 -7.43 20.57
CA PHE A 216 1.91 -6.00 20.36
C PHE A 216 2.19 -5.26 21.67
N ASP A 217 1.52 -5.65 22.76
CA ASP A 217 1.80 -5.12 24.07
C ASP A 217 3.23 -5.43 24.50
N GLU A 218 3.69 -6.67 24.31
CA GLU A 218 5.09 -7.04 24.56
C GLU A 218 6.08 -6.17 23.79
N TYR A 219 5.80 -5.89 22.52
CA TYR A 219 6.61 -4.98 21.70
C TYR A 219 6.58 -3.55 22.24
N MET A 220 5.40 -3.01 22.55
CA MET A 220 5.26 -1.63 23.04
C MET A 220 5.96 -1.42 24.38
N TYR A 221 5.88 -2.40 25.29
CA TYR A 221 6.50 -2.34 26.62
C TYR A 221 7.91 -2.95 26.69
N SER A 222 8.49 -3.36 25.54
CA SER A 222 9.90 -3.74 25.45
C SER A 222 10.81 -2.55 25.77
N ASN A 223 12.11 -2.65 25.50
CA ASN A 223 13.06 -1.59 25.80
C ASN A 223 12.59 -0.21 25.28
N GLU A 224 12.23 0.70 26.18
CA GLU A 224 11.74 2.06 25.89
C GLU A 224 12.77 2.96 25.18
N ASN A 225 14.07 2.62 25.28
CA ASN A 225 15.13 3.37 24.62
C ASN A 225 15.29 3.01 23.14
N ASN A 226 14.71 1.90 22.69
CA ASN A 226 14.76 1.51 21.29
C ASN A 226 13.79 2.35 20.46
N LEU A 227 14.19 2.66 19.22
CA LEU A 227 13.29 3.26 18.25
C LEU A 227 12.24 2.22 17.86
N LYS A 228 10.97 2.50 18.09
CA LYS A 228 9.86 1.60 17.78
C LYS A 228 9.21 1.95 16.45
N ILE A 229 9.25 0.99 15.51
CA ILE A 229 8.65 1.10 14.19
C ILE A 229 7.51 0.09 14.08
N THR A 230 6.29 0.58 13.89
CA THR A 230 5.15 -0.27 13.55
C THR A 230 4.88 -0.19 12.05
N ALA A 231 4.90 -1.33 11.40
CA ALA A 231 4.62 -1.46 9.98
C ALA A 231 3.32 -2.23 9.77
N ILE A 232 2.42 -1.65 8.99
CA ILE A 232 1.12 -2.21 8.65
C ILE A 232 0.79 -1.86 7.21
N HIS A 233 -0.07 -2.64 6.55
CA HIS A 233 -0.46 -2.30 5.19
C HIS A 233 -1.56 -1.23 5.15
N GLU A 234 -2.64 -1.40 5.89
CA GLU A 234 -3.83 -0.53 5.85
C GLU A 234 -3.76 0.59 6.89
N PRO A 235 -3.72 1.88 6.47
CA PRO A 235 -3.54 3.01 7.38
C PRO A 235 -4.76 3.31 8.26
N LEU A 236 -5.97 2.84 7.90
CA LEU A 236 -7.19 3.07 8.69
C LEU A 236 -7.07 2.64 10.16
N VAL A 237 -6.22 1.64 10.44
CA VAL A 237 -5.95 1.20 11.80
C VAL A 237 -5.39 2.34 12.66
N PHE A 238 -4.59 3.24 12.07
CA PHE A 238 -4.00 4.36 12.79
C PHE A 238 -4.99 5.47 13.10
N GLU A 239 -6.06 5.60 12.30
CA GLU A 239 -7.08 6.63 12.49
C GLU A 239 -8.02 6.32 13.66
N GLU A 240 -8.20 5.03 13.97
CA GLU A 240 -9.09 4.58 15.04
C GLU A 240 -8.48 4.70 16.45
N TYR A 241 -7.14 4.82 16.55
CA TYR A 241 -6.42 4.78 17.82
C TYR A 241 -5.49 5.98 17.98
N SER A 242 -5.21 6.33 19.24
CA SER A 242 -4.27 7.43 19.54
C SER A 242 -2.90 7.20 18.90
N PRO A 243 -2.28 8.21 18.30
CA PRO A 243 -0.92 8.12 17.73
C PRO A 243 0.11 7.52 18.70
N ASP A 244 0.02 7.84 20.00
CA ASP A 244 0.93 7.33 21.02
C ASP A 244 0.84 5.82 21.25
N SER A 245 -0.19 5.17 20.68
CA SER A 245 -0.41 3.73 20.82
C SER A 245 0.39 2.88 19.85
N TRP A 246 1.13 3.47 18.90
CA TRP A 246 1.73 2.73 17.79
C TRP A 246 3.27 2.75 17.74
N GLY A 247 3.92 3.42 18.67
CA GLY A 247 5.38 3.59 18.69
C GLY A 247 5.85 4.93 18.12
N ASP A 248 7.14 5.01 17.76
CA ASP A 248 7.76 6.27 17.37
C ASP A 248 7.63 6.58 15.88
N LEU A 249 7.47 5.55 15.04
CA LEU A 249 7.30 5.67 13.58
C LEU A 249 6.32 4.61 13.09
N MET A 250 5.35 5.05 12.30
CA MET A 250 4.38 4.16 11.64
C MET A 250 4.60 4.19 10.13
N LEU A 251 4.64 3.01 9.52
CA LEU A 251 4.79 2.82 8.08
C LEU A 251 3.57 2.09 7.54
N ALA A 252 2.85 2.70 6.59
CA ALA A 252 1.66 2.12 5.97
C ALA A 252 1.68 2.25 4.44
N GLY A 253 0.92 1.39 3.76
CA GLY A 253 0.73 1.36 2.31
C GLY A 253 -0.73 1.56 1.90
N HIS A 254 -1.23 0.66 1.01
CA HIS A 254 -2.62 0.44 0.60
C HIS A 254 -3.28 1.54 -0.24
N ASN A 255 -3.19 2.79 0.14
CA ASN A 255 -3.91 3.90 -0.51
C ASN A 255 -3.30 4.36 -1.85
N HIS A 256 -2.14 3.87 -2.24
CA HIS A 256 -1.42 4.19 -3.50
C HIS A 256 -1.24 5.70 -3.74
N GLY A 257 -1.44 6.55 -2.73
CA GLY A 257 -1.55 8.00 -2.89
C GLY A 257 -2.72 8.39 -3.82
N GLY A 258 -3.77 7.56 -3.90
CA GLY A 258 -4.97 7.71 -4.72
C GLY A 258 -5.07 6.72 -5.88
N THR A 259 -6.18 5.98 -5.94
CA THR A 259 -6.49 5.02 -7.02
C THR A 259 -6.76 5.74 -8.34
N VAL A 260 -7.46 6.87 -8.29
CA VAL A 260 -7.66 7.78 -9.43
C VAL A 260 -7.07 9.13 -9.08
N LYS A 261 -6.14 9.60 -9.91
CA LYS A 261 -5.41 10.86 -9.70
C LYS A 261 -5.69 11.85 -10.82
N ILE A 262 -5.89 13.12 -10.44
CA ILE A 262 -5.92 14.22 -11.39
C ILE A 262 -4.52 14.83 -11.38
N PRO A 263 -3.84 14.94 -12.56
CA PRO A 263 -2.53 15.58 -12.64
C PRO A 263 -2.54 16.96 -11.97
N MET A 264 -1.52 17.28 -11.18
CA MET A 264 -1.33 18.54 -10.44
C MET A 264 -2.32 18.82 -9.29
N ILE A 265 -3.46 18.12 -9.22
CA ILE A 265 -4.47 18.30 -8.17
C ILE A 265 -4.27 17.25 -7.06
N GLY A 266 -4.08 16.00 -7.43
CA GLY A 266 -3.89 14.90 -6.48
C GLY A 266 -4.93 13.80 -6.61
N PRO A 267 -5.17 13.01 -5.56
CA PRO A 267 -6.12 11.93 -5.59
C PRO A 267 -7.54 12.45 -5.75
N LEU A 268 -8.29 11.86 -6.69
CA LEU A 268 -9.72 12.06 -6.86
C LEU A 268 -10.52 11.02 -6.08
N TYR A 269 -9.97 9.82 -5.99
CA TYR A 269 -10.62 8.70 -5.34
C TYR A 269 -9.57 7.75 -4.75
N THR A 270 -9.81 7.27 -3.54
CA THR A 270 -9.11 6.13 -2.93
C THR A 270 -10.12 5.06 -2.53
N HIS A 271 -9.65 3.84 -2.34
CA HIS A 271 -10.52 2.72 -1.96
C HIS A 271 -11.16 2.99 -0.59
N ASP A 272 -10.39 3.43 0.38
CA ASP A 272 -10.83 3.61 1.77
C ASP A 272 -11.39 5.01 2.04
N GLY A 273 -10.75 6.05 1.49
CA GLY A 273 -11.12 7.45 1.72
C GLY A 273 -12.20 8.00 0.78
N GLY A 274 -12.70 7.18 -0.19
CA GLY A 274 -13.73 7.62 -1.12
C GLY A 274 -13.29 8.74 -2.08
N PHE A 275 -14.19 9.70 -2.35
CA PHE A 275 -13.91 10.84 -3.22
C PHE A 275 -13.21 11.99 -2.49
N LEU A 276 -12.18 12.58 -3.12
CA LEU A 276 -11.38 13.68 -2.61
C LEU A 276 -10.79 13.41 -1.21
N PRO A 277 -10.14 12.25 -1.03
CA PRO A 277 -9.57 11.88 0.26
C PRO A 277 -8.39 12.79 0.62
N ASP A 278 -8.03 12.77 1.89
CA ASP A 278 -6.78 13.35 2.33
C ASP A 278 -5.60 12.74 1.56
N ARG A 279 -4.65 13.58 1.22
CA ARG A 279 -3.47 13.13 0.47
C ARG A 279 -2.59 12.36 1.43
N GLY A 280 -2.33 11.10 1.11
CA GLY A 280 -1.33 10.33 1.83
C GLY A 280 -0.05 11.14 1.99
N GLY A 281 0.50 11.16 3.19
CA GLY A 281 1.63 12.01 3.52
C GLY A 281 2.20 11.72 4.90
N HIS A 282 2.97 12.63 5.38
CA HIS A 282 3.53 12.59 6.72
C HIS A 282 2.55 13.25 7.69
N TYR A 283 2.10 12.49 8.67
CA TYR A 283 1.30 12.96 9.80
C TYR A 283 2.20 13.01 11.03
N VAL A 284 2.21 14.14 11.72
CA VAL A 284 2.97 14.36 12.96
C VAL A 284 1.99 14.61 14.09
#